data_168c61c7eda3d8330334c241eede585d
#
_entry.id   168c61c7eda3d8330334c241eede585d
#
_cell.length_a   1.000
_cell.length_b   1.000
_cell.length_c   1.000
_cell.angle_alpha   90.00
_cell.angle_beta   90.00
_cell.angle_gamma   90.00
#
_symmetry.space_group_name_H-M   'P 1'
#
loop_
_entity.id
_entity.type
_entity.pdbx_description
1 polymer ?
#
loop_
_entity_poly.entity_id
_entity_poly.type
_entity_poly.pdbx_seq_one_letter_code
_entity_poly.pdbx_strand_id
1 'polypeptide(L)'
;MRNRIPAHFLGESLQEAIQSIETLLTSDIQLEGIEPVEEKDKNLSISFNRNRPMIEMYTITETIKHGTPIEFSTIAIQQLGNNLQSALSLGNLEALNTEMDWIKGLLREHNQDGESLGSFLTAYAVSVDSAMGKEGQPISDWLRKQANGTT
;
A
#
# COMPACT_ATOMS: atom_id res chain seq x y z
N MET A 1 -19.46 -37.73 5.04
CA MET A 1 -20.30 -36.56 4.80
C MET A 1 -19.43 -35.45 4.31
N ARG A 2 -19.55 -35.08 3.07
CA ARG A 2 -18.79 -33.95 2.52
C ARG A 2 -19.30 -32.68 3.15
N ASN A 3 -18.47 -32.04 3.92
CA ASN A 3 -18.76 -30.72 4.42
C ASN A 3 -18.83 -29.78 3.21
N ARG A 4 -20.02 -29.40 2.85
CA ARG A 4 -20.27 -28.60 1.68
C ARG A 4 -19.98 -27.13 1.98
N ILE A 5 -18.71 -26.81 1.90
CA ILE A 5 -18.36 -25.44 1.60
C ILE A 5 -19.04 -25.14 0.26
N PRO A 6 -19.65 -23.95 0.07
CA PRO A 6 -20.26 -23.62 -1.20
C PRO A 6 -19.20 -23.41 -2.30
N ALA A 7 -18.34 -24.40 -2.47
CA ALA A 7 -17.29 -24.45 -3.46
C ALA A 7 -17.76 -25.03 -4.79
N HIS A 8 -19.03 -25.37 -4.89
CA HIS A 8 -19.61 -25.80 -6.15
C HIS A 8 -19.54 -24.76 -7.25
N PHE A 9 -19.46 -23.51 -6.87
CA PHE A 9 -19.39 -22.42 -7.84
C PHE A 9 -18.10 -22.43 -8.66
N LEU A 10 -17.07 -23.17 -8.22
CA LEU A 10 -15.83 -23.37 -8.97
C LEU A 10 -15.84 -24.65 -9.81
N GLY A 11 -16.94 -25.45 -9.73
CA GLY A 11 -17.02 -26.73 -10.40
C GLY A 11 -16.28 -27.83 -9.65
N GLU A 12 -16.51 -29.07 -10.05
CA GLU A 12 -15.89 -30.25 -9.48
C GLU A 12 -14.50 -30.54 -10.06
N SER A 13 -14.15 -29.87 -11.15
CA SER A 13 -12.88 -30.05 -11.84
C SER A 13 -12.15 -28.73 -12.05
N LEU A 14 -10.83 -28.79 -12.18
CA LEU A 14 -10.01 -27.64 -12.53
C LEU A 14 -10.47 -26.98 -13.84
N GLN A 15 -10.95 -27.77 -14.80
CA GLN A 15 -11.41 -27.28 -16.07
C GLN A 15 -12.70 -26.47 -15.96
N GLU A 16 -13.63 -26.89 -15.10
CA GLU A 16 -14.83 -26.11 -14.79
C GLU A 16 -14.51 -24.83 -14.04
N ALA A 17 -13.54 -24.87 -13.13
CA ALA A 17 -13.05 -23.70 -12.43
C ALA A 17 -12.45 -22.67 -13.42
N ILE A 18 -11.66 -23.11 -14.38
CA ILE A 18 -11.08 -22.26 -15.43
C ILE A 18 -12.19 -21.65 -16.29
N GLN A 19 -13.16 -22.44 -16.71
CA GLN A 19 -14.31 -21.94 -17.48
C GLN A 19 -15.13 -20.93 -16.70
N SER A 20 -15.35 -21.16 -15.42
CA SER A 20 -16.04 -20.21 -14.54
C SER A 20 -15.30 -18.88 -14.42
N ILE A 21 -13.99 -18.93 -14.29
CA ILE A 21 -13.13 -17.73 -14.24
C ILE A 21 -13.15 -17.01 -15.59
N GLU A 22 -13.04 -17.73 -16.70
CA GLU A 22 -13.11 -17.14 -18.04
C GLU A 22 -14.48 -16.51 -18.31
N THR A 23 -15.56 -17.14 -17.87
CA THR A 23 -16.91 -16.58 -17.96
C THR A 23 -17.05 -15.32 -17.11
N LEU A 24 -16.47 -15.30 -15.91
CA LEU A 24 -16.45 -14.12 -15.06
C LEU A 24 -15.62 -12.98 -15.65
N LEU A 25 -14.53 -13.30 -16.35
CA LEU A 25 -13.67 -12.31 -17.00
C LEU A 25 -14.26 -11.79 -18.31
N THR A 26 -15.04 -12.60 -19.01
CA THR A 26 -15.67 -12.25 -20.30
C THR A 26 -17.10 -11.76 -20.17
N SER A 27 -17.78 -12.12 -19.07
CA SER A 27 -19.05 -11.47 -18.78
C SER A 27 -18.76 -10.00 -18.50
N ASP A 28 -19.45 -9.13 -19.20
CA ASP A 28 -19.58 -7.73 -18.83
C ASP A 28 -20.21 -7.65 -17.44
N ILE A 29 -19.44 -8.01 -16.43
CA ILE A 29 -19.75 -7.63 -15.08
C ILE A 29 -19.55 -6.12 -15.10
N GLN A 30 -20.61 -5.41 -15.36
CA GLN A 30 -20.70 -4.03 -15.03
C GLN A 30 -20.48 -3.99 -13.51
N LEU A 31 -19.24 -3.79 -13.12
CA LEU A 31 -18.92 -3.39 -11.77
C LEU A 31 -19.49 -1.99 -11.62
N GLU A 32 -20.81 -1.93 -11.46
CA GLU A 32 -21.50 -0.70 -11.14
C GLU A 32 -20.89 -0.19 -9.84
N GLY A 33 -20.19 0.93 -9.93
CA GLY A 33 -19.59 1.62 -8.78
C GLY A 33 -18.07 1.60 -8.72
N ILE A 34 -17.35 0.94 -9.64
CA ILE A 34 -15.90 1.16 -9.78
C ILE A 34 -15.71 2.21 -10.87
N GLU A 35 -15.43 3.42 -10.45
CA GLU A 35 -14.98 4.45 -11.39
C GLU A 35 -13.66 4.00 -12.01
N PRO A 36 -13.49 4.17 -13.34
CA PRO A 36 -12.21 3.85 -13.97
C PRO A 36 -11.11 4.73 -13.35
N VAL A 37 -10.00 4.10 -12.98
CA VAL A 37 -8.83 4.80 -12.45
C VAL A 37 -8.33 5.75 -13.53
N GLU A 38 -8.19 7.02 -13.20
CA GLU A 38 -7.66 8.02 -14.14
C GLU A 38 -6.26 7.63 -14.60
N GLU A 39 -5.92 7.97 -15.83
CA GLU A 39 -4.60 7.65 -16.41
C GLU A 39 -3.45 8.27 -15.62
N LYS A 40 -3.68 9.44 -15.03
CA LYS A 40 -2.75 10.10 -14.13
C LYS A 40 -2.42 9.22 -12.91
N ASP A 41 -3.42 8.58 -12.32
CA ASP A 41 -3.25 7.71 -11.15
C ASP A 41 -2.55 6.40 -11.53
N LYS A 42 -2.85 5.86 -12.72
CA LYS A 42 -2.12 4.70 -13.26
C LYS A 42 -0.64 5.00 -13.47
N ASN A 43 -0.32 6.16 -14.03
CA ASN A 43 1.06 6.60 -14.24
C ASN A 43 1.79 6.80 -12.92
N LEU A 44 1.13 7.38 -11.93
CA LEU A 44 1.68 7.53 -10.59
C LEU A 44 1.97 6.19 -9.93
N SER A 45 1.07 5.23 -10.06
CA SER A 45 1.24 3.85 -9.56
C SER A 45 2.45 3.17 -10.20
N ILE A 46 2.60 3.27 -11.51
CA ILE A 46 3.72 2.70 -12.26
C ILE A 46 5.03 3.35 -11.85
N SER A 47 5.05 4.67 -11.75
CA SER A 47 6.23 5.44 -11.35
C SER A 47 6.65 5.12 -9.92
N PHE A 48 5.70 5.04 -9.00
CA PHE A 48 5.97 4.63 -7.62
C PHE A 48 6.59 3.23 -7.56
N ASN A 49 6.00 2.26 -8.25
CA ASN A 49 6.51 0.89 -8.26
C ASN A 49 7.94 0.82 -8.82
N ARG A 50 8.24 1.60 -9.84
CA ARG A 50 9.58 1.67 -10.45
C ARG A 50 10.61 2.24 -9.48
N ASN A 51 10.25 3.26 -8.72
CA ASN A 51 11.14 3.96 -7.79
C ASN A 51 11.15 3.36 -6.38
N ARG A 52 10.25 2.43 -6.10
CA ARG A 52 10.06 1.85 -4.77
C ARG A 52 11.35 1.31 -4.14
N PRO A 53 12.22 0.54 -4.83
CA PRO A 53 13.45 0.07 -4.21
C PRO A 53 14.35 1.19 -3.71
N MET A 54 14.41 2.30 -4.43
CA MET A 54 15.19 3.48 -4.04
C MET A 54 14.55 4.21 -2.86
N ILE A 55 13.23 4.36 -2.88
CA ILE A 55 12.47 4.95 -1.77
C ILE A 55 12.71 4.14 -0.48
N GLU A 56 12.59 2.83 -0.54
CA GLU A 56 12.81 1.95 0.60
C GLU A 56 14.23 2.05 1.14
N MET A 57 15.22 2.07 0.26
CA MET A 57 16.63 2.24 0.64
C MET A 57 16.89 3.58 1.34
N TYR A 58 16.38 4.67 0.80
CA TYR A 58 16.52 5.99 1.41
C TYR A 58 15.81 6.05 2.76
N THR A 59 14.62 5.47 2.86
CA THR A 59 13.85 5.45 4.11
C THR A 59 14.59 4.65 5.19
N ILE A 60 15.14 3.49 4.85
CA ILE A 60 15.97 2.69 5.77
C ILE A 60 17.13 3.52 6.29
N THR A 61 17.84 4.20 5.39
CA THR A 61 18.98 5.03 5.75
C THR A 61 18.60 6.14 6.72
N GLU A 62 17.48 6.81 6.48
CA GLU A 62 17.00 7.89 7.35
C GLU A 62 16.51 7.36 8.70
N THR A 63 15.79 6.25 8.74
CA THR A 63 15.28 5.68 10.00
C THR A 63 16.40 5.16 10.89
N ILE A 64 17.46 4.60 10.32
CA ILE A 64 18.64 4.16 11.07
C ILE A 64 19.35 5.36 11.73
N LYS A 65 19.47 6.48 11.04
CA LYS A 65 20.05 7.70 11.60
C LYS A 65 19.29 8.20 12.85
N HIS A 66 18.00 7.93 12.92
CA HIS A 66 17.16 8.30 14.05
C HIS A 66 17.06 7.21 15.13
N GLY A 67 17.86 6.14 15.03
CA GLY A 67 17.96 5.11 16.06
C GLY A 67 16.85 4.05 16.02
N THR A 68 16.06 3.98 14.97
CA THR A 68 15.03 2.94 14.82
C THR A 68 15.69 1.60 14.47
N PRO A 69 15.31 0.48 15.12
CA PRO A 69 15.84 -0.84 14.79
C PRO A 69 15.62 -1.19 13.31
N ILE A 70 16.64 -1.73 12.65
CA ILE A 70 16.62 -2.07 11.21
C ILE A 70 15.51 -3.05 10.88
N GLU A 71 15.33 -4.08 11.71
CA GLU A 71 14.31 -5.12 11.50
C GLU A 71 12.89 -4.54 11.49
N PHE A 72 12.61 -3.68 12.45
CA PHE A 72 11.33 -2.98 12.52
C PHE A 72 11.13 -2.05 11.31
N SER A 73 12.15 -1.27 10.97
CA SER A 73 12.09 -0.35 9.83
C SER A 73 11.80 -1.08 8.53
N THR A 74 12.45 -2.23 8.30
CA THR A 74 12.27 -3.01 7.08
C THR A 74 10.84 -3.50 6.93
N ILE A 75 10.25 -4.06 7.99
CA ILE A 75 8.85 -4.56 7.97
C ILE A 75 7.88 -3.39 7.73
N ALA A 76 8.03 -2.30 8.46
CA ALA A 76 7.16 -1.14 8.34
C ALA A 76 7.24 -0.50 6.93
N ILE A 77 8.44 -0.39 6.39
CA ILE A 77 8.69 0.18 5.06
C ILE A 77 8.05 -0.69 3.97
N GLN A 78 8.24 -2.00 4.03
CA GLN A 78 7.65 -2.92 3.07
C GLN A 78 6.12 -2.91 3.13
N GLN A 79 5.57 -2.92 4.32
CA GLN A 79 4.12 -2.91 4.50
C GLN A 79 3.50 -1.59 4.01
N LEU A 80 4.10 -0.47 4.36
CA LEU A 80 3.65 0.83 3.86
C LEU A 80 3.75 0.91 2.34
N GLY A 81 4.85 0.41 1.76
CA GLY A 81 5.04 0.36 0.31
C GLY A 81 3.99 -0.50 -0.40
N ASN A 82 3.65 -1.65 0.16
CA ASN A 82 2.59 -2.53 -0.37
C ASN A 82 1.23 -1.83 -0.33
N ASN A 83 0.91 -1.19 0.78
CA ASN A 83 -0.36 -0.48 0.96
C ASN A 83 -0.46 0.72 0.02
N LEU A 84 0.61 1.51 -0.11
CA LEU A 84 0.68 2.62 -1.07
C LEU A 84 0.50 2.13 -2.51
N GLN A 85 1.19 1.06 -2.90
CA GLN A 85 1.06 0.49 -4.24
C GLN A 85 -0.38 0.06 -4.53
N SER A 86 -1.03 -0.59 -3.57
CA SER A 86 -2.43 -1.02 -3.70
C SER A 86 -3.37 0.18 -3.84
N ALA A 87 -3.21 1.19 -3.00
CA ALA A 87 -4.04 2.39 -3.02
C ALA A 87 -3.85 3.20 -4.32
N LEU A 88 -2.61 3.33 -4.79
CA LEU A 88 -2.30 4.00 -6.06
C LEU A 88 -2.91 3.26 -7.26
N SER A 89 -2.88 1.93 -7.22
CA SER A 89 -3.50 1.10 -8.26
C SER A 89 -5.02 1.29 -8.33
N LEU A 90 -5.64 1.63 -7.20
CA LEU A 90 -7.06 1.94 -7.11
C LEU A 90 -7.38 3.43 -7.31
N GLY A 91 -6.35 4.28 -7.43
CA GLY A 91 -6.53 5.73 -7.54
C GLY A 91 -7.06 6.39 -6.27
N ASN A 92 -6.87 5.79 -5.10
CA ASN A 92 -7.45 6.26 -3.85
C ASN A 92 -6.49 6.11 -2.66
N LEU A 93 -5.65 7.12 -2.43
CA LEU A 93 -4.76 7.19 -1.27
C LEU A 93 -5.51 7.30 0.05
N GLU A 94 -6.67 7.94 0.07
CA GLU A 94 -7.46 8.13 1.29
C GLU A 94 -7.98 6.80 1.87
N ALA A 95 -8.08 5.75 1.06
CA ALA A 95 -8.40 4.40 1.52
C ALA A 95 -7.37 3.86 2.54
N LEU A 96 -6.15 4.39 2.55
CA LEU A 96 -5.11 4.01 3.50
C LEU A 96 -5.29 4.59 4.91
N ASN A 97 -6.20 5.52 5.10
CA ASN A 97 -6.37 6.15 6.41
C ASN A 97 -6.70 5.12 7.51
N THR A 98 -7.45 4.09 7.17
CA THR A 98 -7.78 2.98 8.08
C THR A 98 -6.59 2.04 8.31
N GLU A 99 -5.72 1.87 7.33
CA GLU A 99 -4.53 1.00 7.41
C GLU A 99 -3.44 1.60 8.29
N MET A 100 -3.47 2.92 8.49
CA MET A 100 -2.51 3.59 9.39
C MET A 100 -2.63 3.10 10.83
N ASP A 101 -3.79 2.61 11.25
CA ASP A 101 -4.00 2.07 12.59
C ASP A 101 -3.17 0.81 12.83
N TRP A 102 -2.95 0.00 11.79
CA TRP A 102 -2.05 -1.16 11.87
C TRP A 102 -0.60 -0.74 12.16
N ILE A 103 -0.10 0.27 11.46
CA ILE A 103 1.25 0.80 11.65
C ILE A 103 1.40 1.38 13.06
N LYS A 104 0.39 2.10 13.54
CA LYS A 104 0.35 2.60 14.93
C LYS A 104 0.40 1.46 15.95
N GLY A 105 -0.33 0.36 15.69
CA GLY A 105 -0.29 -0.84 16.52
C GLY A 105 1.10 -1.47 16.56
N LEU A 106 1.74 -1.63 15.41
CA LEU A 106 3.08 -2.19 15.30
C LEU A 106 4.12 -1.35 16.08
N LEU A 107 4.05 -0.03 15.97
CA LEU A 107 4.92 0.88 16.72
C LEU A 107 4.73 0.72 18.23
N ARG A 108 3.49 0.61 18.66
CA ARG A 108 3.14 0.47 20.07
C ARG A 108 3.67 -0.84 20.66
N GLU A 109 3.61 -1.95 19.92
CA GLU A 109 4.18 -3.24 20.31
C GLU A 109 5.70 -3.20 20.48
N HIS A 110 6.38 -2.35 19.73
CA HIS A 110 7.83 -2.15 19.82
C HIS A 110 8.24 -0.99 20.75
N ASN A 111 7.34 -0.55 21.63
CA ASN A 111 7.58 0.57 22.57
C ASN A 111 7.98 1.89 21.88
N GLN A 112 7.53 2.09 20.67
CA GLN A 112 7.69 3.34 19.95
C GLN A 112 6.44 4.21 20.14
N ASP A 113 6.63 5.50 20.26
CA ASP A 113 5.55 6.46 20.46
C ASP A 113 5.00 7.01 19.13
N GLY A 114 3.98 7.86 19.22
CA GLY A 114 3.40 8.51 18.04
C GLY A 114 4.37 9.45 17.32
N GLU A 115 5.35 10.00 18.03
CA GLU A 115 6.39 10.82 17.44
C GLU A 115 7.29 10.01 16.51
N SER A 116 7.56 8.76 16.86
CA SER A 116 8.27 7.80 16.00
C SER A 116 7.52 7.50 14.70
N LEU A 117 6.19 7.42 14.74
CA LEU A 117 5.39 7.26 13.53
C LEU A 117 5.47 8.51 12.64
N GLY A 118 5.33 9.70 13.22
CA GLY A 118 5.47 10.96 12.49
C GLY A 118 6.83 11.08 11.80
N SER A 119 7.89 10.76 12.53
CA SER A 119 9.26 10.75 12.00
C SER A 119 9.43 9.72 10.87
N PHE A 120 8.89 8.52 11.03
CA PHE A 120 8.91 7.48 10.00
C PHE A 120 8.19 7.92 8.72
N LEU A 121 6.98 8.44 8.83
CA LEU A 121 6.20 8.91 7.69
C LEU A 121 6.87 10.10 6.99
N THR A 122 7.50 10.98 7.75
CA THR A 122 8.27 12.11 7.21
C THR A 122 9.50 11.61 6.45
N ALA A 123 10.23 10.65 7.01
CA ALA A 123 11.38 10.03 6.33
C ALA A 123 10.96 9.37 5.01
N TYR A 124 9.83 8.68 5.02
CA TYR A 124 9.29 8.07 3.81
C TYR A 124 8.90 9.14 2.76
N ALA A 125 8.25 10.21 3.18
CA ALA A 125 7.89 11.32 2.29
C ALA A 125 9.11 11.98 1.65
N VAL A 126 10.15 12.24 2.42
CA VAL A 126 11.43 12.79 1.92
C VAL A 126 12.06 11.83 0.91
N SER A 127 11.99 10.53 1.18
CA SER A 127 12.51 9.51 0.26
C SER A 127 11.73 9.47 -1.06
N VAL A 128 10.41 9.63 -1.00
CA VAL A 128 9.57 9.75 -2.21
C VAL A 128 9.95 10.99 -3.01
N ASP A 129 10.12 12.14 -2.37
CA ASP A 129 10.55 13.37 -3.05
C ASP A 129 11.92 13.21 -3.69
N SER A 130 12.85 12.55 -3.00
CA SER A 130 14.21 12.32 -3.50
C SER A 130 14.25 11.38 -4.71
N ALA A 131 13.41 10.36 -4.72
CA ALA A 131 13.38 9.36 -5.78
C ALA A 131 12.50 9.76 -6.98
N MET A 132 11.37 10.43 -6.73
CA MET A 132 10.35 10.72 -7.74
C MET A 132 10.22 12.21 -8.09
N GLY A 133 10.76 13.11 -7.28
CA GLY A 133 10.61 14.54 -7.48
C GLY A 133 9.14 14.99 -7.47
N LYS A 134 8.79 15.89 -8.37
CA LYS A 134 7.43 16.43 -8.46
C LYS A 134 6.36 15.39 -8.76
N GLU A 135 6.71 14.32 -9.43
CA GLU A 135 5.79 13.23 -9.77
C GLU A 135 5.28 12.50 -8.52
N GLY A 136 6.12 12.40 -7.49
CA GLY A 136 5.78 11.78 -6.21
C GLY A 136 5.04 12.70 -5.23
N GLN A 137 4.81 13.95 -5.58
CA GLN A 137 4.25 14.94 -4.66
C GLN A 137 2.89 14.54 -4.06
N PRO A 138 1.93 13.96 -4.80
CA PRO A 138 0.68 13.50 -4.20
C PRO A 138 0.88 12.48 -3.09
N ILE A 139 1.89 11.62 -3.22
CA ILE A 139 2.23 10.61 -2.22
C ILE A 139 2.89 11.27 -1.00
N SER A 140 3.89 12.11 -1.22
CA SER A 140 4.62 12.77 -0.15
C SER A 140 3.74 13.75 0.63
N ASP A 141 2.83 14.45 -0.02
CA ASP A 141 1.86 15.34 0.64
C ASP A 141 0.89 14.54 1.51
N TRP A 142 0.38 13.40 1.03
CA TRP A 142 -0.46 12.51 1.82
C TRP A 142 0.29 12.01 3.06
N LEU A 143 1.54 11.55 2.90
CA LEU A 143 2.38 11.07 4.00
C LEU A 143 2.62 12.16 5.06
N ARG A 144 2.91 13.38 4.63
CA ARG A 144 3.09 14.51 5.55
C ARG A 144 1.80 14.87 6.30
N LYS A 145 0.66 14.80 5.62
CA LYS A 145 -0.64 14.98 6.26
C LYS A 145 -0.88 13.95 7.34
N GLN A 146 -0.55 12.68 7.08
CA GLN A 146 -0.63 11.62 8.08
C GLN A 146 0.35 11.83 9.24
N ALA A 147 1.58 12.24 8.95
CA ALA A 147 2.59 12.55 9.96
C ALA A 147 2.12 13.66 10.92
N ASN A 148 1.52 14.71 10.40
CA ASN A 148 1.00 15.83 11.19
C ASN A 148 -0.24 15.46 12.02
N GLY A 149 -1.04 14.50 11.56
CA GLY A 149 -2.22 14.01 12.25
C GLY A 149 -1.91 13.04 13.42
N THR A 150 -0.65 12.67 13.61
CA THR A 150 -0.22 11.74 14.66
C THR A 150 0.28 12.44 15.93
N THR A 151 0.37 13.74 15.92
CA THR A 151 0.70 14.55 17.10
C THR A 151 -0.50 14.83 17.98
#